data_3d7697b881d26c7326fea35e0535692e
#
_entry.id   3d7697b881d26c7326fea35e0535692e
#
_cell.length_a   1.000
_cell.length_b   1.000
_cell.length_c   1.000
_cell.angle_alpha   90.00
_cell.angle_beta   90.00
_cell.angle_gamma   90.00
#
_symmetry.space_group_name_H-M   'P 1'
#
loop_
_entity.id
_entity.type
_entity.pdbx_description
1 polymer ?
#
loop_
_entity_poly.entity_id
_entity_poly.type
_entity_poly.pdbx_seq_one_letter_code
_entity_poly.pdbx_strand_id
1 'polypeptide(L)'
;MKKFFSMVCACLLALSAQATDIKKYDALYENLPFQMEKVTRPQFPANEVNLKDFGAIGDGSSLCTTAFAKAIDALTQKGGGKLIVPQGVWFTGPIVLKSNINLHLEKGAVILFSPDDALYPFVDTSFEGLDTRRCQSPISGHHLTNVAITGQGCIDGNGEYWRPLKKQKVTDAQWKQITSRGGAFKRADYWFPSEGALKADNSANMNVPKTPASEEEWNEIKRFLRPVMISLVSCKNVWLNGVIFQNSPAWNIHPLMCENVLIEDVLVRNPSYAQNGDGLDLESCKNALIVNSTFDVGDDGICIKSGKDADGRKRGIPCENVIVNGCTVFKGHGGFVVGSEMSGGVKNIKVSDCQFLGTDVGLRFKSTRGRGGVVENIYIDNMSMFDIQTDVITFDLYYGGKSAVEVLNDGDEAKSQKVQKFKVDETTPCFRNIDINHVICRTARRAAYFNGLPEMPVSNIHIKDMEVNNAEYGIVINRTDGVKLENIKVSAKNHTFDAKNSKNVIVNDKTYKKIDEKGITLDF
;
A
#
# COMPACT_ATOMS: atom_id res chain seq x y z
N MET A 1 -9.06 -51.23 -18.44
CA MET A 1 -9.53 -50.79 -17.12
C MET A 1 -8.41 -50.33 -16.17
N LYS A 2 -7.28 -51.06 -16.04
CA LYS A 2 -6.17 -50.63 -15.11
C LYS A 2 -5.47 -49.33 -15.48
N LYS A 3 -5.33 -48.97 -16.76
CA LYS A 3 -4.69 -47.71 -17.18
C LYS A 3 -5.57 -46.45 -17.00
N PHE A 4 -6.90 -46.63 -17.08
CA PHE A 4 -7.85 -45.55 -16.86
C PHE A 4 -7.96 -45.17 -15.36
N PHE A 5 -7.86 -46.17 -14.49
CA PHE A 5 -7.88 -45.94 -13.04
C PHE A 5 -6.62 -45.25 -12.52
N SER A 6 -5.45 -45.52 -13.14
CA SER A 6 -4.19 -44.87 -12.79
C SER A 6 -4.14 -43.39 -13.18
N MET A 7 -4.78 -43.04 -14.33
CA MET A 7 -4.82 -41.63 -14.80
C MET A 7 -5.81 -40.78 -14.00
N VAL A 8 -6.94 -41.34 -13.57
CA VAL A 8 -7.90 -40.66 -12.69
C VAL A 8 -7.33 -40.46 -11.27
N CYS A 9 -6.57 -41.43 -10.73
CA CYS A 9 -5.87 -41.27 -9.46
C CYS A 9 -4.76 -40.23 -9.52
N ALA A 10 -4.01 -40.08 -10.62
CA ALA A 10 -2.98 -39.07 -10.77
C ALA A 10 -3.58 -37.65 -10.85
N CYS A 11 -4.70 -37.47 -11.56
CA CYS A 11 -5.42 -36.19 -11.58
C CYS A 11 -6.04 -35.83 -10.23
N LEU A 12 -6.55 -36.79 -9.49
CA LEU A 12 -7.10 -36.56 -8.14
C LEU A 12 -6.01 -36.25 -7.10
N LEU A 13 -4.82 -36.85 -7.24
CA LEU A 13 -3.67 -36.56 -6.38
C LEU A 13 -3.06 -35.18 -6.67
N ALA A 14 -3.04 -34.73 -7.94
CA ALA A 14 -2.58 -33.39 -8.30
C ALA A 14 -3.56 -32.30 -7.80
N LEU A 15 -4.87 -32.54 -7.86
CA LEU A 15 -5.88 -31.65 -7.30
C LEU A 15 -5.81 -31.58 -5.75
N SER A 16 -5.48 -32.69 -5.08
CA SER A 16 -5.34 -32.71 -3.63
C SER A 16 -4.08 -32.00 -3.14
N ALA A 17 -3.00 -32.00 -3.89
CA ALA A 17 -1.75 -31.29 -3.53
C ALA A 17 -1.90 -29.77 -3.63
N GLN A 18 -2.65 -29.25 -4.61
CA GLN A 18 -2.94 -27.81 -4.71
C GLN A 18 -3.93 -27.34 -3.63
N ALA A 19 -4.91 -28.16 -3.25
CA ALA A 19 -5.85 -27.84 -2.17
C ALA A 19 -5.20 -27.86 -0.77
N THR A 20 -4.11 -28.59 -0.55
CA THR A 20 -3.41 -28.65 0.74
C THR A 20 -2.64 -27.38 1.07
N ASP A 21 -2.17 -26.64 0.08
CA ASP A 21 -1.32 -25.47 0.29
C ASP A 21 -2.10 -24.23 0.83
N ILE A 22 -3.36 -24.07 0.46
CA ILE A 22 -4.23 -22.99 0.99
C ILE A 22 -4.78 -23.33 2.37
N LYS A 23 -4.98 -24.60 2.68
CA LYS A 23 -5.41 -25.07 4.00
C LYS A 23 -4.49 -24.60 5.13
N LYS A 24 -3.23 -24.29 4.83
CA LYS A 24 -2.29 -23.74 5.81
C LYS A 24 -2.78 -22.40 6.41
N TYR A 25 -3.67 -21.69 5.73
CA TYR A 25 -4.23 -20.42 6.18
C TYR A 25 -5.65 -20.55 6.77
N ASP A 26 -6.22 -21.74 6.86
CA ASP A 26 -7.59 -21.94 7.36
C ASP A 26 -7.76 -21.39 8.79
N ALA A 27 -6.74 -21.53 9.63
CA ALA A 27 -6.76 -21.00 10.99
C ALA A 27 -6.94 -19.46 11.05
N LEU A 28 -6.56 -18.72 10.01
CA LEU A 28 -6.72 -17.27 9.96
C LEU A 28 -8.19 -16.84 9.82
N TYR A 29 -9.05 -17.75 9.36
CA TYR A 29 -10.49 -17.53 9.20
C TYR A 29 -11.30 -18.00 10.42
N GLU A 30 -10.66 -18.71 11.35
CA GLU A 30 -11.31 -19.13 12.58
C GLU A 30 -11.50 -17.94 13.52
N ASN A 31 -12.68 -17.83 14.12
CA ASN A 31 -13.02 -16.76 15.08
C ASN A 31 -12.79 -15.33 14.54
N LEU A 32 -12.94 -15.12 13.22
CA LEU A 32 -12.95 -13.77 12.67
C LEU A 32 -14.12 -12.98 13.27
N PRO A 33 -13.90 -11.72 13.66
CA PRO A 33 -14.96 -10.85 14.20
C PRO A 33 -15.93 -10.34 13.12
N PHE A 34 -15.78 -10.79 11.90
CA PHE A 34 -16.64 -10.49 10.75
C PHE A 34 -16.71 -11.69 9.79
N GLN A 35 -17.70 -11.68 8.92
CA GLN A 35 -17.85 -12.74 7.91
C GLN A 35 -17.10 -12.35 6.64
N MET A 36 -16.34 -13.27 6.09
CA MET A 36 -15.74 -13.16 4.75
C MET A 36 -15.62 -14.52 4.09
N GLU A 37 -15.61 -14.53 2.78
CA GLU A 37 -15.32 -15.74 2.00
C GLU A 37 -13.82 -16.05 2.07
N LYS A 38 -13.47 -17.33 2.12
CA LYS A 38 -12.05 -17.74 2.06
C LYS A 38 -11.47 -17.37 0.71
N VAL A 39 -10.35 -16.68 0.73
CA VAL A 39 -9.56 -16.38 -0.47
C VAL A 39 -9.00 -17.69 -1.03
N THR A 40 -9.10 -17.86 -2.34
CA THR A 40 -8.68 -19.08 -3.04
C THR A 40 -7.62 -18.77 -4.09
N ARG A 41 -6.73 -19.71 -4.36
CA ARG A 41 -5.80 -19.61 -5.49
C ARG A 41 -6.52 -19.83 -6.81
N PRO A 42 -6.25 -19.00 -7.84
CA PRO A 42 -6.74 -19.25 -9.18
C PRO A 42 -6.15 -20.55 -9.75
N GLN A 43 -6.94 -21.25 -10.54
CA GLN A 43 -6.49 -22.40 -11.31
C GLN A 43 -6.26 -21.97 -12.76
N PHE A 44 -5.22 -22.50 -13.37
CA PHE A 44 -4.85 -22.21 -14.74
C PHE A 44 -4.90 -23.48 -15.61
N PRO A 45 -5.23 -23.35 -16.90
CA PRO A 45 -5.02 -24.45 -17.86
C PRO A 45 -3.57 -24.96 -17.83
N ALA A 46 -3.38 -26.25 -18.07
CA ALA A 46 -2.06 -26.89 -18.03
C ALA A 46 -1.14 -26.55 -19.21
N ASN A 47 -1.44 -25.49 -19.95
CA ASN A 47 -0.58 -25.00 -21.03
C ASN A 47 0.60 -24.24 -20.43
N GLU A 48 1.79 -24.51 -20.99
CA GLU A 48 2.99 -23.76 -20.66
C GLU A 48 3.69 -23.31 -21.95
N VAL A 49 4.29 -22.11 -21.91
CA VAL A 49 5.16 -21.61 -22.98
C VAL A 49 6.37 -20.93 -22.35
N ASN A 50 7.52 -21.02 -23.02
CA ASN A 50 8.74 -20.36 -22.61
C ASN A 50 8.91 -19.04 -23.38
N LEU A 51 9.25 -17.97 -22.70
CA LEU A 51 9.43 -16.64 -23.31
C LEU A 51 10.46 -16.65 -24.46
N LYS A 52 11.50 -17.49 -24.36
CA LYS A 52 12.53 -17.65 -25.40
C LYS A 52 11.98 -18.14 -26.73
N ASP A 53 10.91 -18.95 -26.73
CA ASP A 53 10.30 -19.50 -27.93
C ASP A 53 9.62 -18.42 -28.78
N PHE A 54 9.46 -17.20 -28.25
CA PHE A 54 8.90 -16.05 -28.93
C PHE A 54 9.95 -15.02 -29.38
N GLY A 55 11.23 -15.40 -29.34
CA GLY A 55 12.34 -14.57 -29.79
C GLY A 55 12.87 -13.59 -28.75
N ALA A 56 12.51 -13.73 -27.46
CA ALA A 56 13.11 -12.93 -26.42
C ALA A 56 14.55 -13.32 -26.12
N ILE A 57 15.39 -12.33 -25.84
CA ILE A 57 16.80 -12.51 -25.49
C ILE A 57 17.01 -11.91 -24.08
N GLY A 58 17.43 -12.76 -23.14
CA GLY A 58 17.61 -12.39 -21.73
C GLY A 58 18.98 -11.78 -21.43
N ASP A 59 19.43 -10.81 -22.23
CA ASP A 59 20.76 -10.18 -22.19
C ASP A 59 20.77 -8.81 -21.47
N GLY A 60 19.61 -8.32 -21.02
CA GLY A 60 19.47 -7.02 -20.35
C GLY A 60 19.47 -5.80 -21.27
N SER A 61 19.51 -5.99 -22.59
CA SER A 61 19.57 -4.90 -23.57
C SER A 61 18.58 -5.05 -24.73
N SER A 62 18.32 -6.27 -25.16
CA SER A 62 17.37 -6.57 -26.24
C SER A 62 15.92 -6.37 -25.77
N LEU A 63 15.15 -5.55 -26.50
CA LEU A 63 13.76 -5.24 -26.13
C LEU A 63 12.83 -6.44 -26.35
N CYS A 64 12.25 -6.97 -25.29
CA CYS A 64 11.42 -8.17 -25.29
C CYS A 64 9.91 -7.91 -25.31
N THR A 65 9.45 -6.67 -25.39
CA THR A 65 8.02 -6.29 -25.28
C THR A 65 7.12 -7.09 -26.23
N THR A 66 7.53 -7.19 -27.50
CA THR A 66 6.79 -7.95 -28.51
C THR A 66 6.76 -9.46 -28.21
N ALA A 67 7.84 -10.00 -27.65
CA ALA A 67 7.91 -11.41 -27.28
C ALA A 67 6.96 -11.73 -26.13
N PHE A 68 6.90 -10.89 -25.08
CA PHE A 68 5.91 -11.02 -24.02
C PHE A 68 4.48 -10.99 -24.56
N ALA A 69 4.15 -10.01 -25.41
CA ALA A 69 2.82 -9.91 -26.00
C ALA A 69 2.44 -11.18 -26.79
N LYS A 70 3.33 -11.66 -27.67
CA LYS A 70 3.11 -12.89 -28.46
C LYS A 70 2.93 -14.13 -27.59
N ALA A 71 3.73 -14.27 -26.54
CA ALA A 71 3.64 -15.40 -25.61
C ALA A 71 2.31 -15.41 -24.86
N ILE A 72 1.87 -14.26 -24.36
CA ILE A 72 0.56 -14.09 -23.68
C ILE A 72 -0.57 -14.38 -24.66
N ASP A 73 -0.50 -13.88 -25.91
CA ASP A 73 -1.49 -14.14 -26.95
C ASP A 73 -1.61 -15.62 -27.31
N ALA A 74 -0.47 -16.31 -27.45
CA ALA A 74 -0.44 -17.74 -27.72
C ALA A 74 -1.08 -18.59 -26.61
N LEU A 75 -0.85 -18.23 -25.34
CA LEU A 75 -1.52 -18.85 -24.20
C LEU A 75 -3.02 -18.53 -24.19
N THR A 76 -3.39 -17.29 -24.46
CA THR A 76 -4.79 -16.85 -24.48
C THR A 76 -5.60 -17.62 -25.52
N GLN A 77 -5.03 -17.87 -26.71
CA GLN A 77 -5.64 -18.68 -27.77
C GLN A 77 -5.88 -20.15 -27.34
N LYS A 78 -5.09 -20.64 -26.37
CA LYS A 78 -5.25 -21.97 -25.77
C LYS A 78 -6.15 -21.94 -24.50
N GLY A 79 -6.80 -20.83 -24.20
CA GLY A 79 -7.64 -20.65 -23.01
C GLY A 79 -6.88 -20.20 -21.75
N GLY A 80 -5.58 -19.95 -21.83
CA GLY A 80 -4.71 -19.53 -20.73
C GLY A 80 -3.59 -20.52 -20.45
N GLY A 81 -2.84 -20.28 -19.37
CA GLY A 81 -1.73 -21.13 -18.92
C GLY A 81 -0.61 -20.35 -18.26
N LYS A 82 0.58 -20.94 -18.21
CA LYS A 82 1.76 -20.41 -17.56
C LYS A 82 2.76 -19.90 -18.61
N LEU A 83 3.12 -18.62 -18.53
CA LEU A 83 4.25 -18.04 -19.24
C LEU A 83 5.50 -18.16 -18.38
N ILE A 84 6.43 -18.99 -18.77
CA ILE A 84 7.72 -19.18 -18.09
C ILE A 84 8.69 -18.12 -18.55
N VAL A 85 9.18 -17.32 -17.60
CA VAL A 85 10.28 -16.39 -17.78
C VAL A 85 11.53 -17.04 -17.15
N PRO A 86 12.45 -17.60 -17.96
CA PRO A 86 13.60 -18.32 -17.43
C PRO A 86 14.69 -17.38 -16.92
N GLN A 87 15.72 -17.95 -16.30
CA GLN A 87 16.90 -17.20 -15.85
C GLN A 87 17.44 -16.28 -16.95
N GLY A 88 17.75 -15.02 -16.62
CA GLY A 88 18.25 -13.97 -17.51
C GLY A 88 17.73 -12.60 -17.13
N VAL A 89 18.18 -11.56 -17.84
CA VAL A 89 17.68 -10.18 -17.66
C VAL A 89 16.85 -9.80 -18.88
N TRP A 90 15.54 -9.73 -18.70
CA TRP A 90 14.55 -9.52 -19.75
C TRP A 90 14.15 -8.05 -19.79
N PHE A 91 14.84 -7.27 -20.65
CA PHE A 91 14.59 -5.85 -20.82
C PHE A 91 13.33 -5.62 -21.65
N THR A 92 12.36 -4.85 -21.15
CA THR A 92 11.05 -4.73 -21.79
C THR A 92 10.38 -3.39 -21.53
N GLY A 93 9.46 -3.00 -22.41
CA GLY A 93 8.40 -2.03 -22.16
C GLY A 93 7.21 -2.69 -21.41
N PRO A 94 6.04 -2.03 -21.34
CA PRO A 94 4.89 -2.52 -20.60
C PRO A 94 4.43 -3.92 -21.02
N ILE A 95 3.99 -4.71 -20.03
CA ILE A 95 3.39 -6.03 -20.20
C ILE A 95 1.90 -5.91 -19.83
N VAL A 96 1.02 -6.27 -20.77
CA VAL A 96 -0.44 -6.33 -20.54
C VAL A 96 -0.83 -7.78 -20.32
N LEU A 97 -1.31 -8.07 -19.10
CA LEU A 97 -1.80 -9.39 -18.75
C LEU A 97 -3.19 -9.64 -19.34
N LYS A 98 -3.55 -10.91 -19.47
CA LYS A 98 -4.87 -11.39 -19.91
C LYS A 98 -5.44 -12.40 -18.90
N SER A 99 -6.73 -12.68 -19.00
CA SER A 99 -7.38 -13.68 -18.15
C SER A 99 -6.76 -15.07 -18.30
N ASN A 100 -6.73 -15.82 -17.22
CA ASN A 100 -6.15 -17.17 -17.14
C ASN A 100 -4.64 -17.23 -17.43
N ILE A 101 -3.89 -16.15 -17.20
CA ILE A 101 -2.44 -16.12 -17.37
C ILE A 101 -1.72 -16.08 -16.02
N ASN A 102 -0.78 -16.98 -15.85
CA ASN A 102 0.23 -16.96 -14.79
C ASN A 102 1.59 -16.56 -15.40
N LEU A 103 2.04 -15.34 -15.13
CA LEU A 103 3.40 -14.90 -15.42
C LEU A 103 4.34 -15.49 -14.36
N HIS A 104 5.10 -16.52 -14.74
CA HIS A 104 5.94 -17.27 -13.82
C HIS A 104 7.43 -17.01 -14.06
N LEU A 105 8.09 -16.42 -13.06
CA LEU A 105 9.50 -16.10 -13.10
C LEU A 105 10.32 -17.21 -12.41
N GLU A 106 11.18 -17.88 -13.16
CA GLU A 106 12.13 -18.82 -12.58
C GLU A 106 13.16 -18.09 -11.68
N LYS A 107 13.81 -18.85 -10.82
CA LYS A 107 14.90 -18.33 -10.00
C LYS A 107 16.00 -17.74 -10.88
N GLY A 108 16.41 -16.48 -10.61
CA GLY A 108 17.39 -15.77 -11.41
C GLY A 108 16.84 -15.09 -12.66
N ALA A 109 15.53 -15.14 -12.90
CA ALA A 109 14.87 -14.30 -13.89
C ALA A 109 14.73 -12.87 -13.35
N VAL A 110 15.07 -11.87 -14.17
CA VAL A 110 14.85 -10.45 -13.88
C VAL A 110 14.10 -9.84 -15.06
N ILE A 111 12.89 -9.34 -14.82
CA ILE A 111 12.19 -8.46 -15.78
C ILE A 111 12.62 -7.04 -15.44
N LEU A 112 13.31 -6.38 -16.36
CA LEU A 112 13.80 -5.02 -16.23
C LEU A 112 13.03 -4.10 -17.16
N PHE A 113 12.30 -3.14 -16.59
CA PHE A 113 11.52 -2.22 -17.39
C PHE A 113 12.35 -1.08 -17.98
N SER A 114 12.06 -0.74 -19.24
CA SER A 114 12.73 0.33 -19.94
C SER A 114 12.44 1.70 -19.33
N PRO A 115 13.44 2.59 -19.19
CA PRO A 115 13.23 3.98 -18.80
C PRO A 115 12.76 4.87 -19.96
N ASP A 116 12.64 4.33 -21.17
CA ASP A 116 12.16 5.05 -22.36
C ASP A 116 10.63 5.25 -22.25
N ASP A 117 10.22 6.46 -21.95
CA ASP A 117 8.82 6.81 -21.76
C ASP A 117 7.99 6.74 -23.08
N ALA A 118 8.63 6.73 -24.24
CA ALA A 118 7.96 6.52 -25.53
C ALA A 118 7.28 5.13 -25.62
N LEU A 119 7.77 4.15 -24.87
CA LEU A 119 7.19 2.80 -24.83
C LEU A 119 5.90 2.71 -23.96
N TYR A 120 5.56 3.74 -23.21
CA TYR A 120 4.45 3.75 -22.28
C TYR A 120 3.31 4.64 -22.81
N PRO A 121 2.31 4.09 -23.51
CA PRO A 121 1.17 4.87 -23.97
C PRO A 121 0.40 5.46 -22.80
N PHE A 122 -0.33 6.53 -23.05
CA PHE A 122 -1.28 7.06 -22.06
C PHE A 122 -2.52 6.16 -21.97
N VAL A 123 -2.98 5.96 -20.76
CA VAL A 123 -4.19 5.18 -20.45
C VAL A 123 -5.03 5.90 -19.40
N ASP A 124 -6.33 5.70 -19.47
CA ASP A 124 -7.24 6.10 -18.39
C ASP A 124 -7.08 5.13 -17.23
N THR A 125 -6.88 5.66 -16.04
CA THR A 125 -6.58 4.87 -14.84
C THR A 125 -6.94 5.66 -13.58
N SER A 126 -6.50 5.19 -12.41
CA SER A 126 -6.57 5.91 -11.14
C SER A 126 -5.17 6.14 -10.58
N PHE A 127 -4.96 7.28 -9.96
CA PHE A 127 -3.74 7.61 -9.23
C PHE A 127 -4.08 8.42 -7.97
N GLU A 128 -3.55 8.00 -6.83
CA GLU A 128 -3.90 8.58 -5.53
C GLU A 128 -5.42 8.66 -5.31
N GLY A 129 -6.15 7.62 -5.74
CA GLY A 129 -7.60 7.52 -5.58
C GLY A 129 -8.45 8.42 -6.48
N LEU A 130 -7.87 9.11 -7.45
CA LEU A 130 -8.53 9.98 -8.42
C LEU A 130 -8.46 9.40 -9.82
N ASP A 131 -9.55 9.48 -10.57
CA ASP A 131 -9.60 9.07 -11.97
C ASP A 131 -8.81 10.07 -12.83
N THR A 132 -7.90 9.55 -13.66
CA THR A 132 -6.92 10.35 -14.39
C THR A 132 -6.38 9.64 -15.62
N ARG A 133 -5.66 10.36 -16.49
CA ARG A 133 -4.85 9.83 -17.59
C ARG A 133 -3.39 9.83 -17.18
N ARG A 134 -2.71 8.68 -17.31
CA ARG A 134 -1.28 8.52 -16.97
C ARG A 134 -0.57 7.59 -17.93
N CYS A 135 0.74 7.46 -17.79
CA CYS A 135 1.49 6.42 -18.47
C CYS A 135 1.00 5.03 -18.07
N GLN A 136 0.92 4.11 -19.04
CA GLN A 136 0.60 2.72 -18.78
C GLN A 136 1.56 2.12 -17.75
N SER A 137 1.05 1.32 -16.85
CA SER A 137 1.87 0.62 -15.85
C SER A 137 2.79 -0.41 -16.48
N PRO A 138 4.00 -0.61 -15.92
CA PRO A 138 4.91 -1.68 -16.34
C PRO A 138 4.22 -3.03 -16.47
N ILE A 139 3.39 -3.42 -15.48
CA ILE A 139 2.47 -4.56 -15.62
C ILE A 139 1.05 -4.08 -15.37
N SER A 140 0.15 -4.38 -16.28
CA SER A 140 -1.25 -3.99 -16.17
C SER A 140 -2.23 -5.09 -16.56
N GLY A 141 -3.43 -5.02 -15.97
CA GLY A 141 -4.56 -5.88 -16.30
C GLY A 141 -5.88 -5.24 -15.88
N HIS A 142 -6.89 -5.28 -16.75
CA HIS A 142 -8.21 -4.69 -16.52
C HIS A 142 -9.29 -5.74 -16.75
N HIS A 143 -10.24 -5.88 -15.80
CA HIS A 143 -11.36 -6.81 -15.88
C HIS A 143 -10.96 -8.26 -16.15
N LEU A 144 -9.84 -8.70 -15.58
CA LEU A 144 -9.32 -10.05 -15.77
C LEU A 144 -9.88 -11.02 -14.72
N THR A 145 -9.97 -12.28 -15.12
CA THR A 145 -10.26 -13.38 -14.20
C THR A 145 -9.09 -14.37 -14.20
N ASN A 146 -8.71 -14.87 -13.03
CA ASN A 146 -7.58 -15.77 -12.82
C ASN A 146 -6.28 -15.21 -13.39
N VAL A 147 -5.65 -14.31 -12.68
CA VAL A 147 -4.38 -13.70 -13.05
C VAL A 147 -3.36 -13.90 -11.94
N ALA A 148 -2.14 -14.30 -12.31
CA ALA A 148 -1.07 -14.50 -11.35
C ALA A 148 0.28 -13.99 -11.83
N ILE A 149 1.11 -13.61 -10.85
CA ILE A 149 2.55 -13.37 -11.01
C ILE A 149 3.23 -14.21 -9.92
N THR A 150 3.98 -15.24 -10.33
CA THR A 150 4.52 -16.23 -9.40
C THR A 150 5.98 -16.56 -9.67
N GLY A 151 6.61 -17.29 -8.76
CA GLY A 151 7.97 -17.80 -8.91
C GLY A 151 8.96 -17.19 -7.93
N GLN A 152 10.24 -17.18 -8.31
CA GLN A 152 11.35 -16.72 -7.45
C GLN A 152 12.25 -15.69 -8.13
N GLY A 153 11.77 -15.06 -9.20
CA GLY A 153 12.47 -14.01 -9.92
C GLY A 153 12.21 -12.61 -9.37
N CYS A 154 12.70 -11.61 -10.09
CA CYS A 154 12.62 -10.20 -9.74
C CYS A 154 11.94 -9.40 -10.86
N ILE A 155 11.09 -8.47 -10.50
CA ILE A 155 10.50 -7.47 -11.38
C ILE A 155 11.02 -6.11 -10.92
N ASP A 156 11.79 -5.44 -11.78
CA ASP A 156 12.39 -4.14 -11.52
C ASP A 156 11.76 -3.07 -12.42
N GLY A 157 11.04 -2.14 -11.79
CA GLY A 157 10.35 -1.05 -12.48
C GLY A 157 11.25 0.06 -13.00
N ASN A 158 12.57 0.00 -12.70
CA ASN A 158 13.55 1.01 -13.08
C ASN A 158 13.12 2.46 -12.74
N GLY A 159 12.42 2.60 -11.61
CA GLY A 159 11.66 3.78 -11.24
C GLY A 159 12.50 5.03 -10.95
N GLU A 160 13.80 4.88 -10.75
CA GLU A 160 14.67 6.03 -10.51
C GLU A 160 14.74 7.03 -11.68
N TYR A 161 14.39 6.59 -12.89
CA TYR A 161 14.29 7.45 -14.08
C TYR A 161 12.99 8.26 -14.15
N TRP A 162 12.02 7.89 -13.32
CA TRP A 162 10.70 8.53 -13.27
C TRP A 162 10.53 9.47 -12.08
N ARG A 163 11.20 9.16 -10.95
CA ARG A 163 10.92 9.81 -9.68
C ARG A 163 11.66 11.14 -9.53
N PRO A 164 11.00 12.18 -8.96
CA PRO A 164 11.70 13.35 -8.45
C PRO A 164 12.55 12.98 -7.23
N LEU A 165 13.54 13.81 -6.89
CA LEU A 165 14.48 13.55 -5.82
C LEU A 165 14.66 14.77 -4.91
N LYS A 166 14.50 14.57 -3.60
CA LYS A 166 14.84 15.55 -2.55
C LYS A 166 16.24 15.26 -2.03
N LYS A 167 17.14 16.25 -2.04
CA LYS A 167 18.54 16.08 -1.64
C LYS A 167 18.70 15.52 -0.23
N GLN A 168 17.89 15.96 0.71
CA GLN A 168 17.92 15.51 2.11
C GLN A 168 17.66 14.03 2.33
N LYS A 169 17.11 13.32 1.32
CA LYS A 169 16.80 11.88 1.40
C LYS A 169 17.93 10.99 0.88
N VAL A 170 19.01 11.56 0.35
CA VAL A 170 20.14 10.82 -0.25
C VAL A 170 21.48 11.37 0.19
N THR A 171 22.54 10.59 -0.03
CA THR A 171 23.92 11.08 0.15
C THR A 171 24.31 12.03 -0.98
N ASP A 172 25.34 12.89 -0.74
CA ASP A 172 25.84 13.80 -1.79
C ASP A 172 26.34 13.04 -3.04
N ALA A 173 26.90 11.84 -2.87
CA ALA A 173 27.32 11.00 -3.99
C ALA A 173 26.14 10.52 -4.82
N GLN A 174 25.08 10.01 -4.19
CA GLN A 174 23.83 9.61 -4.87
C GLN A 174 23.15 10.80 -5.54
N TRP A 175 23.09 11.94 -4.85
CA TRP A 175 22.55 13.18 -5.42
C TRP A 175 23.26 13.55 -6.72
N LYS A 176 24.60 13.63 -6.69
CA LYS A 176 25.42 13.95 -7.86
C LYS A 176 25.22 12.93 -8.99
N GLN A 177 25.20 11.63 -8.67
CA GLN A 177 25.00 10.56 -9.64
C GLN A 177 23.66 10.65 -10.35
N ILE A 178 22.56 10.85 -9.60
CA ILE A 178 21.21 10.87 -10.17
C ILE A 178 21.00 12.15 -10.98
N THR A 179 21.38 13.31 -10.44
CA THR A 179 21.16 14.61 -11.10
C THR A 179 22.08 14.84 -12.30
N SER A 180 23.18 14.10 -12.43
CA SER A 180 24.06 14.17 -13.63
C SER A 180 23.43 13.60 -14.90
N ARG A 181 22.27 12.94 -14.78
CA ARG A 181 21.50 12.40 -15.92
C ARG A 181 20.75 13.50 -16.70
N GLY A 182 20.85 14.76 -16.30
CA GLY A 182 20.03 15.86 -16.82
C GLY A 182 18.83 16.14 -15.92
N GLY A 183 17.72 16.65 -16.52
CA GLY A 183 16.53 17.03 -15.76
C GLY A 183 16.56 18.50 -15.29
N ALA A 184 15.70 18.84 -14.35
CA ALA A 184 15.45 20.21 -13.91
C ALA A 184 15.43 20.35 -12.38
N PHE A 185 15.75 21.54 -11.89
CA PHE A 185 15.74 21.83 -10.45
C PHE A 185 14.62 22.83 -10.10
N LYS A 186 13.70 22.42 -9.22
CA LYS A 186 12.71 23.33 -8.62
C LYS A 186 13.39 24.32 -7.66
N ARG A 187 14.41 23.84 -6.95
CA ARG A 187 15.32 24.59 -6.08
C ARG A 187 16.59 23.73 -5.90
N ALA A 188 17.62 24.28 -5.30
CA ALA A 188 18.93 23.62 -5.18
C ALA A 188 18.91 22.22 -4.54
N ASP A 189 17.85 21.88 -3.83
CA ASP A 189 17.66 20.63 -3.08
C ASP A 189 16.50 19.75 -3.58
N TYR A 190 15.86 20.10 -4.72
CA TYR A 190 14.75 19.33 -5.27
C TYR A 190 14.85 19.22 -6.80
N TRP A 191 15.10 18.04 -7.30
CA TRP A 191 15.34 17.71 -8.70
C TRP A 191 14.19 16.92 -9.30
N PHE A 192 13.96 17.12 -10.61
CA PHE A 192 12.96 16.41 -11.43
C PHE A 192 13.63 15.80 -12.66
N PRO A 193 13.15 14.63 -13.16
CA PRO A 193 13.78 13.90 -14.27
C PRO A 193 13.65 14.57 -15.63
N SER A 194 12.83 15.62 -15.77
CA SER A 194 12.72 16.45 -16.99
C SER A 194 12.16 17.84 -16.67
N GLU A 195 12.37 18.78 -17.59
CA GLU A 195 11.76 20.12 -17.53
C GLU A 195 10.22 20.04 -17.52
N GLY A 196 9.65 19.16 -18.33
CA GLY A 196 8.20 18.95 -18.37
C GLY A 196 7.64 18.41 -17.06
N ALA A 197 8.37 17.52 -16.37
CA ALA A 197 7.97 17.05 -15.05
C ALA A 197 7.99 18.18 -14.01
N LEU A 198 8.96 19.07 -14.05
CA LEU A 198 9.00 20.26 -13.21
C LEU A 198 7.88 21.26 -13.55
N LYS A 199 7.59 21.48 -14.82
CA LYS A 199 6.48 22.32 -15.27
C LYS A 199 5.16 21.83 -14.72
N ALA A 200 4.92 20.52 -14.79
CA ALA A 200 3.72 19.90 -14.25
C ALA A 200 3.64 20.03 -12.72
N ASP A 201 4.74 19.79 -11.99
CA ASP A 201 4.77 19.94 -10.53
C ASP A 201 4.47 21.37 -10.06
N ASN A 202 4.82 22.36 -10.85
CA ASN A 202 4.52 23.77 -10.58
C ASN A 202 3.08 24.18 -10.95
N SER A 203 2.34 23.33 -11.62
CA SER A 203 0.97 23.60 -12.07
C SER A 203 -0.04 22.97 -11.12
N ALA A 204 -1.16 23.64 -10.90
CA ALA A 204 -2.22 23.12 -10.05
C ALA A 204 -2.87 21.86 -10.66
N ASN A 205 -3.17 20.89 -9.81
CA ASN A 205 -3.94 19.67 -10.14
C ASN A 205 -3.33 18.78 -11.24
N MET A 206 -2.01 18.81 -11.47
CA MET A 206 -1.39 18.01 -12.52
C MET A 206 -1.34 16.51 -12.22
N ASN A 207 -1.57 16.07 -11.00
CA ASN A 207 -1.82 14.64 -10.73
C ASN A 207 -3.09 14.12 -11.44
N VAL A 208 -4.04 15.02 -11.71
CA VAL A 208 -5.29 14.78 -12.42
C VAL A 208 -5.46 15.83 -13.50
N PRO A 209 -4.57 15.92 -14.49
CA PRO A 209 -4.63 16.98 -15.48
C PRO A 209 -5.93 16.89 -16.28
N LYS A 210 -6.70 17.97 -16.23
CA LYS A 210 -7.97 18.07 -16.99
C LYS A 210 -7.79 18.82 -18.30
N THR A 211 -6.64 19.46 -18.52
CA THR A 211 -6.47 20.47 -19.56
C THR A 211 -5.08 20.58 -20.19
N PRO A 212 -4.31 19.55 -20.48
CA PRO A 212 -3.43 19.69 -21.61
C PRO A 212 -4.30 19.79 -22.87
N ALA A 213 -4.11 20.86 -23.65
CA ALA A 213 -4.95 21.16 -24.80
C ALA A 213 -4.59 20.30 -26.02
N SER A 214 -3.41 19.68 -26.04
CA SER A 214 -2.92 18.87 -27.14
C SER A 214 -2.13 17.63 -26.66
N GLU A 215 -1.91 16.68 -27.57
CA GLU A 215 -1.06 15.51 -27.30
C GLU A 215 0.41 15.92 -27.06
N GLU A 216 0.88 17.01 -27.61
CA GLU A 216 2.21 17.55 -27.38
C GLU A 216 2.36 18.01 -25.93
N GLU A 217 1.37 18.69 -25.36
CA GLU A 217 1.36 19.09 -23.95
C GLU A 217 1.32 17.87 -23.00
N TRP A 218 0.54 16.83 -23.35
CA TRP A 218 0.55 15.56 -22.63
C TRP A 218 1.94 14.89 -22.65
N ASN A 219 2.59 14.86 -23.82
CA ASN A 219 3.93 14.28 -23.95
C ASN A 219 5.00 15.08 -23.25
N GLU A 220 4.88 16.41 -23.19
CA GLU A 220 5.79 17.27 -22.43
C GLU A 220 5.82 16.91 -20.94
N ILE A 221 4.67 16.65 -20.33
CA ILE A 221 4.55 16.34 -18.89
C ILE A 221 4.64 14.84 -18.58
N LYS A 222 4.89 13.99 -19.56
CA LYS A 222 4.78 12.54 -19.47
C LYS A 222 5.52 11.93 -18.28
N ARG A 223 6.75 12.37 -18.01
CA ARG A 223 7.55 11.88 -16.86
C ARG A 223 7.02 12.31 -15.50
N PHE A 224 6.17 13.31 -15.43
CA PHE A 224 5.42 13.62 -14.22
C PHE A 224 4.28 12.62 -13.99
N LEU A 225 3.66 12.16 -15.05
CA LEU A 225 2.55 11.21 -15.04
C LEU A 225 3.04 9.74 -14.89
N ARG A 226 4.01 9.55 -14.00
CA ARG A 226 4.62 8.23 -13.70
C ARG A 226 3.56 7.22 -13.27
N PRO A 227 3.66 5.98 -13.77
CA PRO A 227 2.68 4.93 -13.46
C PRO A 227 2.96 4.27 -12.11
N VAL A 228 1.97 3.59 -11.54
CA VAL A 228 2.20 2.52 -10.57
C VAL A 228 2.83 1.33 -11.27
N MET A 229 3.56 0.46 -10.55
CA MET A 229 4.29 -0.61 -11.21
C MET A 229 3.37 -1.77 -11.63
N ILE A 230 2.57 -2.29 -10.70
CA ILE A 230 1.60 -3.35 -10.95
C ILE A 230 0.21 -2.78 -10.80
N SER A 231 -0.52 -2.59 -11.89
CA SER A 231 -1.88 -2.08 -11.91
C SER A 231 -2.86 -3.16 -12.34
N LEU A 232 -3.63 -3.69 -11.39
CA LEU A 232 -4.69 -4.66 -11.62
C LEU A 232 -6.02 -4.04 -11.26
N VAL A 233 -6.87 -3.75 -12.24
CA VAL A 233 -8.12 -3.01 -12.06
C VAL A 233 -9.32 -3.91 -12.34
N SER A 234 -10.24 -3.99 -11.39
CA SER A 234 -11.47 -4.80 -11.50
C SER A 234 -11.20 -6.26 -11.87
N CYS A 235 -10.11 -6.84 -11.33
CA CYS A 235 -9.74 -8.22 -11.57
C CYS A 235 -10.32 -9.14 -10.49
N LYS A 236 -10.59 -10.39 -10.86
CA LYS A 236 -11.07 -11.43 -9.95
C LYS A 236 -10.09 -12.60 -9.90
N ASN A 237 -9.86 -13.15 -8.71
CA ASN A 237 -8.90 -14.22 -8.44
C ASN A 237 -7.47 -13.80 -8.84
N VAL A 238 -6.91 -12.87 -8.09
CA VAL A 238 -5.53 -12.37 -8.25
C VAL A 238 -4.60 -13.14 -7.32
N TRP A 239 -3.45 -13.60 -7.84
CA TRP A 239 -2.46 -14.30 -7.04
C TRP A 239 -1.05 -13.80 -7.32
N LEU A 240 -0.39 -13.22 -6.30
CA LEU A 240 1.02 -12.81 -6.32
C LEU A 240 1.78 -13.67 -5.31
N ASN A 241 2.83 -14.38 -5.76
CA ASN A 241 3.55 -15.32 -4.91
C ASN A 241 5.05 -15.41 -5.21
N GLY A 242 5.86 -15.25 -4.18
CA GLY A 242 7.29 -15.56 -4.17
C GLY A 242 8.21 -14.59 -4.93
N VAL A 243 7.65 -13.65 -5.68
CA VAL A 243 8.38 -12.73 -6.55
C VAL A 243 8.90 -11.52 -5.77
N ILE A 244 10.05 -10.99 -6.18
CA ILE A 244 10.58 -9.71 -5.72
C ILE A 244 10.04 -8.62 -6.64
N PHE A 245 9.32 -7.64 -6.07
CA PHE A 245 8.85 -6.44 -6.77
C PHE A 245 9.67 -5.25 -6.28
N GLN A 246 10.40 -4.59 -7.17
CA GLN A 246 11.29 -3.52 -6.73
C GLN A 246 11.33 -2.31 -7.65
N ASN A 247 11.78 -1.19 -7.06
CA ASN A 247 12.17 0.02 -7.78
C ASN A 247 11.06 0.57 -8.70
N SER A 248 9.84 0.69 -8.15
CA SER A 248 8.65 1.17 -8.88
C SER A 248 8.75 2.65 -9.26
N PRO A 249 8.13 3.08 -10.36
CA PRO A 249 8.05 4.50 -10.73
C PRO A 249 7.26 5.37 -9.75
N ALA A 250 6.20 4.80 -9.15
CA ALA A 250 5.37 5.37 -8.09
C ALA A 250 4.99 4.25 -7.11
N TRP A 251 3.73 4.05 -6.72
CA TRP A 251 3.27 2.90 -5.93
C TRP A 251 3.71 1.58 -6.57
N ASN A 252 4.00 0.57 -5.75
CA ASN A 252 4.52 -0.70 -6.29
C ASN A 252 3.36 -1.62 -6.73
N ILE A 253 2.67 -2.24 -5.78
CA ILE A 253 1.56 -3.17 -6.07
C ILE A 253 0.23 -2.45 -5.80
N HIS A 254 -0.59 -2.28 -6.83
CA HIS A 254 -1.86 -1.57 -6.77
C HIS A 254 -3.01 -2.39 -7.37
N PRO A 255 -3.62 -3.30 -6.60
CA PRO A 255 -4.93 -3.86 -6.93
C PRO A 255 -6.02 -2.83 -6.64
N LEU A 256 -6.82 -2.51 -7.65
CA LEU A 256 -7.93 -1.56 -7.57
C LEU A 256 -9.24 -2.25 -7.92
N MET A 257 -10.24 -2.21 -7.02
CA MET A 257 -11.55 -2.85 -7.21
C MET A 257 -11.45 -4.35 -7.55
N CYS A 258 -10.43 -5.03 -7.00
CA CYS A 258 -10.24 -6.46 -7.22
C CYS A 258 -10.99 -7.29 -6.18
N GLU A 259 -11.36 -8.52 -6.55
CA GLU A 259 -12.01 -9.49 -5.67
C GLU A 259 -11.21 -10.79 -5.60
N ASN A 260 -11.14 -11.40 -4.42
CA ASN A 260 -10.36 -12.61 -4.16
C ASN A 260 -8.88 -12.41 -4.51
N VAL A 261 -8.18 -11.62 -3.68
CA VAL A 261 -6.77 -11.25 -3.86
C VAL A 261 -5.91 -12.01 -2.85
N LEU A 262 -4.97 -12.80 -3.34
CA LEU A 262 -3.96 -13.49 -2.53
C LEU A 262 -2.57 -12.93 -2.84
N ILE A 263 -1.92 -12.38 -1.82
CA ILE A 263 -0.52 -11.91 -1.87
C ILE A 263 0.22 -12.67 -0.78
N GLU A 264 1.14 -13.54 -1.18
CA GLU A 264 1.87 -14.39 -0.23
C GLU A 264 3.35 -14.52 -0.58
N ASP A 265 4.19 -14.54 0.45
CA ASP A 265 5.62 -14.79 0.34
C ASP A 265 6.35 -13.83 -0.65
N VAL A 266 5.85 -12.61 -0.86
CA VAL A 266 6.49 -11.62 -1.73
C VAL A 266 7.47 -10.73 -0.96
N LEU A 267 8.49 -10.24 -1.68
CA LEU A 267 9.37 -9.17 -1.21
C LEU A 267 9.14 -7.92 -2.06
N VAL A 268 8.65 -6.85 -1.43
CA VAL A 268 8.45 -5.56 -2.09
C VAL A 268 9.48 -4.58 -1.55
N ARG A 269 10.25 -3.95 -2.43
CA ARG A 269 11.23 -2.96 -1.97
C ARG A 269 11.39 -1.79 -2.93
N ASN A 270 11.48 -0.63 -2.34
CA ASN A 270 11.79 0.63 -3.00
C ASN A 270 12.90 1.33 -2.21
N PRO A 271 13.77 2.11 -2.86
CA PRO A 271 14.71 2.95 -2.12
C PRO A 271 14.00 3.84 -1.11
N SER A 272 14.57 4.06 0.06
CA SER A 272 13.99 4.92 1.12
C SER A 272 13.72 6.36 0.68
N TYR A 273 14.37 6.81 -0.39
CA TYR A 273 14.15 8.13 -1.00
C TYR A 273 13.07 8.12 -2.09
N ALA A 274 12.46 6.98 -2.39
CA ALA A 274 11.46 6.88 -3.46
C ALA A 274 10.20 7.66 -3.12
N GLN A 275 9.97 8.75 -3.85
CA GLN A 275 8.75 9.56 -3.72
C GLN A 275 7.52 8.75 -4.18
N ASN A 276 6.50 8.62 -3.32
CA ASN A 276 5.35 7.73 -3.51
C ASN A 276 5.78 6.28 -3.79
N GLY A 277 6.82 5.83 -3.10
CA GLY A 277 7.35 4.48 -3.23
C GLY A 277 6.68 3.51 -2.27
N ASP A 278 5.34 3.54 -2.20
CA ASP A 278 4.51 2.66 -1.38
C ASP A 278 4.71 1.19 -1.78
N GLY A 279 4.52 0.29 -0.84
CA GLY A 279 4.68 -1.15 -1.08
C GLY A 279 3.45 -1.79 -1.70
N LEU A 280 2.36 -1.76 -0.98
CA LEU A 280 1.06 -2.29 -1.40
C LEU A 280 -0.02 -1.25 -1.13
N ASP A 281 -0.76 -0.87 -2.15
CA ASP A 281 -1.95 -0.04 -2.07
C ASP A 281 -3.18 -0.88 -2.45
N LEU A 282 -3.81 -1.50 -1.47
CA LEU A 282 -5.02 -2.28 -1.68
C LEU A 282 -6.22 -1.34 -1.69
N GLU A 283 -6.71 -1.00 -2.89
CA GLU A 283 -7.73 0.05 -3.06
C GLU A 283 -9.08 -0.52 -3.48
N SER A 284 -10.12 -0.26 -2.69
CA SER A 284 -11.51 -0.68 -3.01
C SER A 284 -11.64 -2.18 -3.32
N CYS A 285 -10.79 -3.02 -2.73
CA CYS A 285 -10.77 -4.46 -2.94
C CYS A 285 -11.66 -5.19 -1.93
N LYS A 286 -12.09 -6.40 -2.31
CA LYS A 286 -12.90 -7.27 -1.46
C LYS A 286 -12.33 -8.67 -1.37
N ASN A 287 -12.37 -9.25 -0.17
CA ASN A 287 -11.84 -10.58 0.11
C ASN A 287 -10.36 -10.71 -0.27
N ALA A 288 -9.48 -10.13 0.53
CA ALA A 288 -8.04 -10.17 0.31
C ALA A 288 -7.30 -10.85 1.48
N LEU A 289 -6.27 -11.60 1.15
CA LEU A 289 -5.35 -12.24 2.08
C LEU A 289 -3.91 -11.86 1.73
N ILE A 290 -3.25 -11.14 2.64
CA ILE A 290 -1.84 -10.72 2.51
C ILE A 290 -1.06 -11.41 3.62
N VAL A 291 -0.17 -12.34 3.28
CA VAL A 291 0.52 -13.18 4.26
C VAL A 291 2.00 -13.34 3.98
N ASN A 292 2.78 -13.46 5.07
CA ASN A 292 4.20 -13.81 5.05
C ASN A 292 5.04 -12.95 4.08
N SER A 293 4.65 -11.70 3.89
CA SER A 293 5.27 -10.82 2.90
C SER A 293 6.10 -9.74 3.57
N THR A 294 7.14 -9.29 2.87
CA THR A 294 8.08 -8.30 3.39
C THR A 294 8.04 -7.04 2.52
N PHE A 295 8.00 -5.88 3.17
CA PHE A 295 7.96 -4.57 2.53
C PHE A 295 9.11 -3.71 3.08
N ASP A 296 10.04 -3.31 2.24
CA ASP A 296 11.14 -2.36 2.55
C ASP A 296 11.05 -1.19 1.58
N VAL A 297 10.42 -0.08 2.01
CA VAL A 297 9.91 0.93 1.08
C VAL A 297 10.22 2.35 1.52
N GLY A 298 9.95 3.30 0.64
CA GLY A 298 10.23 4.74 0.87
C GLY A 298 8.99 5.57 1.23
N ASP A 299 7.80 4.95 1.21
CA ASP A 299 6.52 5.53 1.61
C ASP A 299 5.71 4.49 2.41
N ASP A 300 4.39 4.44 2.39
CA ASP A 300 3.60 3.51 3.19
C ASP A 300 3.88 2.03 2.82
N GLY A 301 4.02 1.16 3.83
CA GLY A 301 4.34 -0.27 3.63
C GLY A 301 3.15 -1.06 3.08
N ILE A 302 2.15 -1.29 3.92
CA ILE A 302 0.88 -1.93 3.57
C ILE A 302 -0.23 -0.90 3.77
N CYS A 303 -0.83 -0.43 2.69
CA CYS A 303 -1.82 0.64 2.71
C CYS A 303 -3.19 0.17 2.21
N ILE A 304 -4.23 0.46 2.97
CA ILE A 304 -5.63 0.18 2.63
C ILE A 304 -6.30 1.48 2.21
N LYS A 305 -6.84 1.49 0.99
CA LYS A 305 -7.41 2.68 0.35
C LYS A 305 -8.79 2.39 -0.27
N SER A 306 -9.56 3.45 -0.58
CA SER A 306 -10.87 3.32 -1.25
C SER A 306 -11.26 4.61 -1.99
N GLY A 307 -10.32 5.18 -2.72
CA GLY A 307 -10.56 6.40 -3.50
C GLY A 307 -10.48 7.69 -2.70
N LYS A 308 -10.42 8.80 -3.42
CA LYS A 308 -10.16 10.14 -2.89
C LYS A 308 -11.29 11.10 -3.21
N ASP A 309 -11.72 11.89 -2.23
CA ASP A 309 -12.65 13.01 -2.36
C ASP A 309 -13.95 12.63 -3.08
N ALA A 310 -14.41 13.48 -3.99
CA ALA A 310 -15.64 13.27 -4.73
C ALA A 310 -15.61 12.01 -5.62
N ASP A 311 -14.46 11.71 -6.26
CA ASP A 311 -14.32 10.52 -7.12
C ASP A 311 -14.45 9.23 -6.30
N GLY A 312 -13.78 9.17 -5.13
CA GLY A 312 -13.88 8.04 -4.22
C GLY A 312 -15.28 7.86 -3.63
N ARG A 313 -15.95 8.96 -3.21
CA ARG A 313 -17.34 8.90 -2.73
C ARG A 313 -18.32 8.50 -3.84
N LYS A 314 -18.14 9.01 -5.06
CA LYS A 314 -18.95 8.64 -6.22
C LYS A 314 -18.78 7.17 -6.58
N ARG A 315 -17.55 6.66 -6.54
CA ARG A 315 -17.24 5.23 -6.72
C ARG A 315 -17.97 4.40 -5.67
N GLY A 316 -17.92 4.82 -4.39
CA GLY A 316 -18.68 4.23 -3.29
C GLY A 316 -18.33 2.77 -2.99
N ILE A 317 -17.15 2.28 -3.44
CA ILE A 317 -16.68 0.91 -3.25
C ILE A 317 -15.68 0.89 -2.09
N PRO A 318 -16.03 0.28 -0.96
CA PRO A 318 -15.12 0.17 0.17
C PRO A 318 -13.98 -0.83 -0.12
N CYS A 319 -12.89 -0.72 0.65
CA CYS A 319 -11.97 -1.83 0.82
C CYS A 319 -12.45 -2.65 2.03
N GLU A 320 -12.79 -3.93 1.81
CA GLU A 320 -13.47 -4.74 2.83
C GLU A 320 -13.06 -6.20 2.84
N ASN A 321 -13.18 -6.82 4.03
CA ASN A 321 -12.89 -8.23 4.24
C ASN A 321 -11.44 -8.56 3.88
N VAL A 322 -10.49 -8.03 4.66
CA VAL A 322 -9.06 -8.18 4.44
C VAL A 322 -8.39 -8.81 5.65
N ILE A 323 -7.54 -9.78 5.42
CA ILE A 323 -6.64 -10.35 6.42
C ILE A 323 -5.20 -10.02 6.02
N VAL A 324 -4.44 -9.44 6.96
CA VAL A 324 -2.99 -9.23 6.88
C VAL A 324 -2.36 -10.01 8.03
N ASN A 325 -1.49 -10.97 7.72
CA ASN A 325 -0.88 -11.80 8.77
C ASN A 325 0.59 -12.14 8.46
N GLY A 326 1.42 -12.12 9.49
CA GLY A 326 2.81 -12.55 9.39
C GLY A 326 3.68 -11.68 8.48
N CYS A 327 3.31 -10.42 8.26
CA CYS A 327 4.05 -9.50 7.40
C CYS A 327 5.10 -8.69 8.17
N THR A 328 6.17 -8.35 7.48
CA THR A 328 7.24 -7.49 8.02
C THR A 328 7.37 -6.22 7.18
N VAL A 329 7.42 -5.06 7.83
CA VAL A 329 7.68 -3.78 7.16
C VAL A 329 8.95 -3.16 7.71
N PHE A 330 9.89 -2.86 6.81
CA PHE A 330 11.11 -2.14 7.11
C PHE A 330 11.00 -0.71 6.59
N LYS A 331 11.32 0.27 7.44
CA LYS A 331 11.26 1.68 7.06
C LYS A 331 9.85 2.09 6.56
N GLY A 332 9.76 3.02 5.65
CA GLY A 332 8.47 3.49 5.15
C GLY A 332 7.77 4.49 6.08
N HIS A 333 6.78 5.21 5.53
CA HIS A 333 6.05 6.23 6.28
C HIS A 333 5.00 5.65 7.23
N GLY A 334 4.67 4.37 7.10
CA GLY A 334 3.81 3.62 8.00
C GLY A 334 3.92 2.12 7.77
N GLY A 335 3.81 1.33 8.84
CA GLY A 335 3.82 -0.14 8.76
C GLY A 335 2.52 -0.66 8.14
N PHE A 336 1.42 -0.52 8.88
CA PHE A 336 0.07 -0.72 8.38
C PHE A 336 -0.67 0.63 8.37
N VAL A 337 -1.25 0.98 7.22
CA VAL A 337 -1.82 2.30 6.98
C VAL A 337 -3.24 2.19 6.44
N VAL A 338 -4.13 3.04 6.94
CA VAL A 338 -5.45 3.26 6.35
C VAL A 338 -5.55 4.71 5.90
N GLY A 339 -5.74 4.92 4.63
CA GLY A 339 -5.87 6.25 4.03
C GLY A 339 -4.56 6.83 3.46
N SER A 340 -4.50 8.16 3.19
CA SER A 340 -5.59 9.15 3.34
C SER A 340 -6.77 8.97 2.36
N GLU A 341 -6.61 8.25 1.28
CA GLU A 341 -7.62 7.95 0.26
C GLU A 341 -8.55 6.85 0.78
N MET A 342 -9.59 7.24 1.56
CA MET A 342 -10.53 6.30 2.19
C MET A 342 -12.00 6.71 1.97
N SER A 343 -12.27 7.44 0.90
CA SER A 343 -13.56 8.08 0.65
C SER A 343 -14.70 7.10 0.35
N GLY A 344 -14.39 5.91 -0.18
CA GLY A 344 -15.36 4.81 -0.36
C GLY A 344 -15.61 3.98 0.91
N GLY A 345 -14.86 4.24 1.99
CA GLY A 345 -14.94 3.48 3.24
C GLY A 345 -13.95 2.32 3.32
N VAL A 346 -13.62 1.92 4.54
CA VAL A 346 -12.77 0.75 4.87
C VAL A 346 -13.42 0.00 6.03
N LYS A 347 -13.62 -1.30 5.90
CA LYS A 347 -14.26 -2.09 6.97
C LYS A 347 -13.86 -3.56 6.97
N ASN A 348 -14.00 -4.19 8.13
CA ASN A 348 -13.74 -5.61 8.29
C ASN A 348 -12.31 -5.98 7.92
N ILE A 349 -11.34 -5.43 8.61
CA ILE A 349 -9.92 -5.71 8.41
C ILE A 349 -9.37 -6.40 9.66
N LYS A 350 -8.67 -7.51 9.49
CA LYS A 350 -7.88 -8.17 10.53
C LYS A 350 -6.40 -8.06 10.20
N VAL A 351 -5.61 -7.54 11.14
CA VAL A 351 -4.14 -7.49 11.04
C VAL A 351 -3.56 -8.23 12.22
N SER A 352 -2.67 -9.19 12.00
CA SER A 352 -2.07 -9.94 13.10
C SER A 352 -0.66 -10.43 12.81
N ASP A 353 0.09 -10.65 13.90
CA ASP A 353 1.43 -11.28 13.86
C ASP A 353 2.42 -10.54 12.95
N CYS A 354 2.33 -9.22 12.87
CA CYS A 354 3.19 -8.41 12.00
C CYS A 354 4.31 -7.70 12.79
N GLN A 355 5.40 -7.40 12.07
CA GLN A 355 6.57 -6.72 12.61
C GLN A 355 6.85 -5.44 11.83
N PHE A 356 7.05 -4.30 12.53
CA PHE A 356 7.42 -3.03 11.91
C PHE A 356 8.73 -2.52 12.51
N LEU A 357 9.72 -2.29 11.64
CA LEU A 357 11.08 -1.95 12.05
C LEU A 357 11.56 -0.66 11.37
N GLY A 358 11.72 0.38 12.14
CA GLY A 358 12.22 1.67 11.66
C GLY A 358 11.24 2.44 10.76
N THR A 359 9.93 2.16 10.84
CA THR A 359 8.91 2.93 10.13
C THR A 359 8.69 4.28 10.81
N ASP A 360 8.25 5.30 10.05
CA ASP A 360 7.90 6.60 10.65
C ASP A 360 6.77 6.43 11.67
N VAL A 361 5.74 5.66 11.32
CA VAL A 361 4.59 5.32 12.17
C VAL A 361 4.38 3.81 12.14
N GLY A 362 3.96 3.21 13.26
CA GLY A 362 3.59 1.80 13.30
C GLY A 362 2.23 1.54 12.63
N LEU A 363 1.17 1.85 13.36
CA LEU A 363 -0.23 1.76 12.90
C LEU A 363 -0.74 3.17 12.59
N ARG A 364 -1.05 3.44 11.33
CA ARG A 364 -1.34 4.79 10.85
C ARG A 364 -2.73 4.91 10.25
N PHE A 365 -3.63 5.63 10.90
CA PHE A 365 -4.95 5.99 10.39
C PHE A 365 -4.94 7.48 10.07
N LYS A 366 -4.99 7.84 8.79
CA LYS A 366 -4.85 9.23 8.33
C LYS A 366 -5.97 9.62 7.37
N SER A 367 -6.55 10.80 7.59
CA SER A 367 -7.53 11.40 6.68
C SER A 367 -7.61 12.92 6.89
N THR A 368 -8.45 13.57 6.14
CA THR A 368 -8.71 15.01 6.27
C THR A 368 -10.13 15.35 5.81
N ARG A 369 -10.64 16.50 6.23
CA ARG A 369 -11.91 17.03 5.69
C ARG A 369 -11.85 17.09 4.16
N GLY A 370 -12.98 16.83 3.50
CA GLY A 370 -13.05 16.68 2.05
C GLY A 370 -13.05 15.22 1.59
N ARG A 371 -12.38 14.32 2.32
CA ARG A 371 -12.36 12.89 2.02
C ARG A 371 -13.73 12.25 2.19
N GLY A 372 -14.40 12.49 3.33
CA GLY A 372 -15.54 11.68 3.74
C GLY A 372 -15.12 10.23 4.00
N GLY A 373 -16.08 9.31 3.92
CA GLY A 373 -15.87 7.88 4.15
C GLY A 373 -15.81 7.50 5.63
N VAL A 374 -16.03 6.21 5.90
CA VAL A 374 -15.99 5.63 7.24
C VAL A 374 -14.99 4.50 7.27
N VAL A 375 -14.09 4.54 8.25
CA VAL A 375 -13.17 3.43 8.59
C VAL A 375 -13.67 2.80 9.87
N GLU A 376 -14.05 1.53 9.82
CA GLU A 376 -14.65 0.84 10.95
C GLU A 376 -14.40 -0.68 10.95
N ASN A 377 -14.59 -1.30 12.11
CA ASN A 377 -14.43 -2.75 12.28
C ASN A 377 -13.03 -3.22 11.88
N ILE A 378 -12.03 -2.59 12.45
CA ILE A 378 -10.62 -2.93 12.28
C ILE A 378 -10.12 -3.63 13.54
N TYR A 379 -9.50 -4.79 13.38
CA TYR A 379 -9.06 -5.64 14.46
C TYR A 379 -7.57 -5.94 14.29
N ILE A 380 -6.77 -5.48 15.23
CA ILE A 380 -5.31 -5.60 15.18
C ILE A 380 -4.83 -6.37 16.41
N ASP A 381 -3.96 -7.34 16.22
CA ASP A 381 -3.49 -8.20 17.29
C ASP A 381 -2.05 -8.67 17.09
N ASN A 382 -1.30 -8.78 18.19
CA ASN A 382 0.07 -9.31 18.21
C ASN A 382 1.03 -8.58 17.26
N MET A 383 1.27 -7.30 17.55
CA MET A 383 2.17 -6.44 16.78
C MET A 383 3.50 -6.24 17.52
N SER A 384 4.61 -6.48 16.83
CA SER A 384 5.96 -6.21 17.33
C SER A 384 6.59 -5.05 16.57
N MET A 385 7.02 -4.02 17.29
CA MET A 385 7.58 -2.81 16.67
C MET A 385 8.92 -2.43 17.29
N PHE A 386 9.81 -1.91 16.48
CA PHE A 386 11.14 -1.49 16.90
C PHE A 386 11.56 -0.21 16.18
N ASP A 387 12.06 0.77 16.94
CA ASP A 387 12.61 2.03 16.42
C ASP A 387 11.63 2.81 15.52
N ILE A 388 10.41 3.00 16.05
CA ILE A 388 9.39 3.81 15.37
C ILE A 388 9.74 5.29 15.51
N GLN A 389 9.90 5.97 14.37
CA GLN A 389 10.48 7.32 14.35
C GLN A 389 9.57 8.37 14.98
N THR A 390 8.24 8.20 14.88
CA THR A 390 7.27 9.10 15.49
C THR A 390 6.29 8.33 16.38
N ASP A 391 5.18 7.88 15.90
CA ASP A 391 4.09 7.33 16.70
C ASP A 391 3.93 5.81 16.53
N VAL A 392 3.77 5.07 17.63
CA VAL A 392 3.43 3.64 17.53
C VAL A 392 2.04 3.47 16.92
N ILE A 393 1.08 4.31 17.35
CA ILE A 393 -0.30 4.31 16.84
C ILE A 393 -0.74 5.76 16.59
N THR A 394 -1.27 6.05 15.40
CA THR A 394 -1.79 7.38 15.07
C THR A 394 -3.19 7.32 14.45
N PHE A 395 -4.09 8.18 14.96
CA PHE A 395 -5.37 8.51 14.35
C PHE A 395 -5.40 10.03 14.08
N ASP A 396 -5.23 10.43 12.83
CA ASP A 396 -5.16 11.85 12.47
C ASP A 396 -6.15 12.22 11.36
N LEU A 397 -7.09 13.10 11.70
CA LEU A 397 -8.10 13.66 10.78
C LEU A 397 -7.72 15.06 10.25
N TYR A 398 -6.44 15.45 10.38
CA TYR A 398 -5.88 16.70 9.87
C TYR A 398 -4.68 16.47 8.93
N TYR A 399 -4.64 15.30 8.29
CA TYR A 399 -3.54 14.95 7.41
C TYR A 399 -3.32 15.97 6.29
N GLY A 400 -2.10 16.49 6.16
CA GLY A 400 -1.71 17.56 5.23
C GLY A 400 -0.83 17.12 4.06
N GLY A 401 -0.72 15.81 3.77
CA GLY A 401 0.07 15.30 2.63
C GLY A 401 1.58 15.20 2.89
N LYS A 402 2.04 15.32 4.14
CA LYS A 402 3.45 15.13 4.53
C LYS A 402 3.64 13.83 5.31
N SER A 403 4.84 13.26 5.27
CA SER A 403 5.19 12.17 6.19
C SER A 403 5.21 12.67 7.64
N ALA A 404 5.08 11.74 8.60
CA ALA A 404 5.09 12.09 10.02
C ALA A 404 6.44 12.72 10.42
N VAL A 405 7.54 12.24 9.87
CA VAL A 405 8.89 12.80 10.09
C VAL A 405 9.05 14.18 9.45
N GLU A 406 8.50 14.42 8.25
CA GLU A 406 8.52 15.76 7.63
C GLU A 406 7.72 16.77 8.47
N VAL A 407 6.54 16.40 8.98
CA VAL A 407 5.74 17.26 9.88
C VAL A 407 6.51 17.60 11.14
N LEU A 408 7.20 16.64 11.73
CA LEU A 408 8.02 16.84 12.93
C LEU A 408 9.18 17.79 12.66
N ASN A 409 9.92 17.60 11.57
CA ASN A 409 11.09 18.41 11.20
C ASN A 409 10.71 19.86 10.86
N ASP A 410 9.55 20.07 10.26
CA ASP A 410 9.03 21.39 9.91
C ASP A 410 8.43 22.14 11.11
N GLY A 411 8.30 21.48 12.27
CA GLY A 411 7.68 22.03 13.48
C GLY A 411 6.18 22.30 13.32
N ASP A 412 5.52 21.65 12.37
CA ASP A 412 4.10 21.85 12.05
C ASP A 412 3.16 21.27 13.10
N GLU A 413 3.62 20.36 13.97
CA GLU A 413 2.82 19.84 15.10
C GLU A 413 2.34 20.93 16.07
N ALA A 414 3.11 21.98 16.25
CA ALA A 414 2.82 23.05 17.21
C ALA A 414 1.84 24.11 16.66
N LYS A 415 1.57 24.11 15.37
CA LYS A 415 0.63 25.07 14.79
C LYS A 415 -0.79 24.68 15.15
N SER A 416 -1.30 25.26 16.25
CA SER A 416 -2.72 25.14 16.62
C SER A 416 -3.57 25.67 15.45
N GLN A 417 -4.10 24.78 14.63
CA GLN A 417 -5.13 25.18 13.69
C GLN A 417 -6.30 25.75 14.49
N LYS A 418 -6.77 26.95 14.12
CA LYS A 418 -7.99 27.51 14.69
C LYS A 418 -9.08 26.45 14.56
N VAL A 419 -9.52 25.95 15.69
CA VAL A 419 -10.41 24.81 15.77
C VAL A 419 -11.83 25.28 15.46
N GLN A 420 -12.16 25.32 14.18
CA GLN A 420 -13.51 25.60 13.73
C GLN A 420 -14.29 24.28 13.65
N LYS A 421 -15.50 24.27 14.22
CA LYS A 421 -16.45 23.17 14.06
C LYS A 421 -17.27 23.40 12.79
N PHE A 422 -17.35 22.37 11.97
CA PHE A 422 -18.13 22.38 10.73
C PHE A 422 -19.40 21.53 10.86
N LYS A 423 -20.34 21.68 9.93
CA LYS A 423 -21.46 20.77 9.79
C LYS A 423 -20.94 19.42 9.30
N VAL A 424 -21.44 18.35 9.88
CA VAL A 424 -21.17 16.99 9.39
C VAL A 424 -21.93 16.75 8.10
N ASP A 425 -21.23 16.29 7.07
CA ASP A 425 -21.79 15.93 5.77
C ASP A 425 -20.99 14.77 5.14
N GLU A 426 -21.24 14.44 3.88
CA GLU A 426 -20.59 13.36 3.15
C GLU A 426 -19.08 13.57 2.95
N THR A 427 -18.56 14.76 3.19
CA THR A 427 -17.12 15.09 3.09
C THR A 427 -16.39 14.93 4.42
N THR A 428 -17.11 14.63 5.51
CA THR A 428 -16.56 14.48 6.85
C THR A 428 -16.04 13.06 7.08
N PRO A 429 -14.72 12.82 7.23
CA PRO A 429 -14.16 11.49 7.48
C PRO A 429 -14.44 11.01 8.89
N CYS A 430 -14.57 9.69 9.06
CA CYS A 430 -14.86 9.06 10.33
C CYS A 430 -13.96 7.85 10.60
N PHE A 431 -13.36 7.79 11.79
CA PHE A 431 -12.69 6.60 12.33
C PHE A 431 -13.43 6.11 13.57
N ARG A 432 -13.89 4.86 13.56
CA ARG A 432 -14.62 4.26 14.68
C ARG A 432 -14.53 2.74 14.74
N ASN A 433 -14.87 2.16 15.89
CA ASN A 433 -14.96 0.70 16.09
C ASN A 433 -13.65 0.00 15.73
N ILE A 434 -12.56 0.32 16.40
CA ILE A 434 -11.24 -0.24 16.14
C ILE A 434 -10.70 -0.84 17.43
N ASP A 435 -10.34 -2.12 17.38
CA ASP A 435 -9.75 -2.89 18.46
C ASP A 435 -8.29 -3.19 18.17
N ILE A 436 -7.40 -2.85 19.10
CA ILE A 436 -5.95 -3.06 18.98
C ILE A 436 -5.48 -3.77 20.23
N ASN A 437 -4.98 -4.99 20.11
CA ASN A 437 -4.53 -5.80 21.22
C ASN A 437 -3.07 -6.23 21.05
N HIS A 438 -2.38 -6.52 22.15
CA HIS A 438 -1.03 -7.09 22.19
C HIS A 438 -0.03 -6.34 21.28
N VAL A 439 0.23 -5.07 21.60
CA VAL A 439 1.22 -4.25 20.90
C VAL A 439 2.47 -4.09 21.76
N ILE A 440 3.61 -4.51 21.25
CA ILE A 440 4.90 -4.29 21.90
C ILE A 440 5.74 -3.39 21.00
N CYS A 441 6.21 -2.27 21.55
CA CYS A 441 7.14 -1.39 20.86
C CYS A 441 8.36 -1.08 21.73
N ARG A 442 9.54 -1.28 21.16
CA ARG A 442 10.81 -0.88 21.75
C ARG A 442 11.34 0.34 21.02
N THR A 443 11.29 1.48 21.64
CA THR A 443 11.70 2.80 21.15
C THR A 443 10.72 3.42 20.16
N ALA A 444 10.15 4.54 20.58
CA ALA A 444 9.33 5.40 19.74
C ALA A 444 9.45 6.86 20.23
N ARG A 445 9.05 7.82 19.40
CA ARG A 445 8.88 9.18 19.90
C ARG A 445 7.63 9.28 20.77
N ARG A 446 6.50 8.69 20.36
CA ARG A 446 5.23 8.75 21.10
C ARG A 446 4.48 7.42 21.05
N ALA A 447 3.88 7.04 22.16
CA ALA A 447 3.15 5.77 22.24
C ALA A 447 1.88 5.77 21.40
N ALA A 448 1.06 6.82 21.46
CA ALA A 448 -0.10 6.97 20.60
C ALA A 448 -0.51 8.43 20.44
N TYR A 449 -1.13 8.75 19.30
CA TYR A 449 -1.64 10.08 18.97
C TYR A 449 -3.04 10.02 18.36
N PHE A 450 -3.98 10.74 18.98
CA PHE A 450 -5.35 10.86 18.50
C PHE A 450 -5.66 12.33 18.23
N ASN A 451 -6.05 12.64 17.01
CA ASN A 451 -6.37 13.99 16.57
C ASN A 451 -7.68 14.02 15.78
N GLY A 452 -8.79 13.94 16.49
CA GLY A 452 -10.13 13.96 15.92
C GLY A 452 -10.62 15.34 15.50
N LEU A 453 -11.70 15.40 14.74
CA LEU A 453 -12.38 16.64 14.37
C LEU A 453 -13.35 17.07 15.51
N PRO A 454 -13.59 18.38 15.72
CA PRO A 454 -14.59 18.84 16.68
C PRO A 454 -16.00 18.34 16.38
N GLU A 455 -16.34 18.20 15.11
CA GLU A 455 -17.62 17.71 14.60
C GLU A 455 -17.68 16.18 14.47
N MET A 456 -16.53 15.52 14.31
CA MET A 456 -16.41 14.08 14.12
C MET A 456 -15.20 13.57 14.92
N PRO A 457 -15.36 13.34 16.22
CA PRO A 457 -14.27 12.78 17.03
C PRO A 457 -13.92 11.36 16.60
N VAL A 458 -12.68 10.94 16.79
CA VAL A 458 -12.30 9.53 16.70
C VAL A 458 -13.04 8.78 17.81
N SER A 459 -13.76 7.70 17.47
CA SER A 459 -14.70 7.11 18.42
C SER A 459 -14.65 5.59 18.52
N ASN A 460 -14.99 5.12 19.71
CA ASN A 460 -15.06 3.68 20.02
C ASN A 460 -13.77 2.95 19.63
N ILE A 461 -12.64 3.36 20.22
CA ILE A 461 -11.34 2.76 20.05
C ILE A 461 -10.96 2.03 21.32
N HIS A 462 -10.61 0.77 21.20
CA HIS A 462 -10.15 -0.05 22.31
C HIS A 462 -8.69 -0.47 22.08
N ILE A 463 -7.81 -0.13 23.00
CA ILE A 463 -6.42 -0.58 23.00
C ILE A 463 -6.19 -1.37 24.28
N LYS A 464 -5.74 -2.60 24.13
CA LYS A 464 -5.51 -3.50 25.24
C LYS A 464 -4.12 -4.16 25.14
N ASP A 465 -3.52 -4.42 26.31
CA ASP A 465 -2.23 -5.12 26.40
C ASP A 465 -1.15 -4.46 25.54
N MET A 466 -0.97 -3.13 25.68
CA MET A 466 0.07 -2.39 24.98
C MET A 466 1.25 -2.08 25.88
N GLU A 467 2.46 -2.42 25.43
CA GLU A 467 3.72 -2.08 26.09
C GLU A 467 4.61 -1.26 25.15
N VAL A 468 4.94 -0.03 25.55
CA VAL A 468 5.87 0.84 24.83
C VAL A 468 7.04 1.22 25.74
N ASN A 469 8.22 0.77 25.37
CA ASN A 469 9.42 1.03 26.13
C ASN A 469 10.24 2.15 25.47
N ASN A 470 10.82 3.04 26.32
CA ASN A 470 11.69 4.12 25.88
C ASN A 470 11.06 5.09 24.85
N ALA A 471 9.89 5.63 25.20
CA ALA A 471 9.25 6.71 24.45
C ALA A 471 9.71 8.10 24.93
N GLU A 472 9.58 9.12 24.09
CA GLU A 472 9.72 10.51 24.50
C GLU A 472 8.42 11.01 25.16
N TYR A 473 7.28 10.69 24.56
CA TYR A 473 5.93 11.02 25.02
C TYR A 473 5.07 9.76 25.15
N GLY A 474 4.13 9.80 26.05
CA GLY A 474 3.13 8.75 26.21
C GLY A 474 2.01 8.81 25.16
N ILE A 475 0.79 8.60 25.63
CA ILE A 475 -0.43 8.65 24.80
C ILE A 475 -1.00 10.06 24.83
N VAL A 476 -1.24 10.65 23.68
CA VAL A 476 -1.84 11.98 23.51
C VAL A 476 -3.19 11.88 22.82
N ILE A 477 -4.25 12.29 23.51
CA ILE A 477 -5.63 12.20 23.01
C ILE A 477 -6.23 13.60 22.85
N ASN A 478 -6.76 13.88 21.66
CA ASN A 478 -7.49 15.12 21.40
C ASN A 478 -8.72 14.85 20.52
N ARG A 479 -9.89 15.24 21.00
CA ARG A 479 -11.19 15.07 20.32
C ARG A 479 -11.51 13.61 20.01
N THR A 480 -11.74 12.85 21.08
CA THR A 480 -12.18 11.47 21.00
C THR A 480 -13.49 11.28 21.77
N ASP A 481 -14.23 10.22 21.44
CA ASP A 481 -15.43 9.79 22.17
C ASP A 481 -15.45 8.26 22.31
N GLY A 482 -15.26 7.74 23.52
CA GLY A 482 -15.21 6.30 23.76
C GLY A 482 -13.85 5.68 23.43
N VAL A 483 -12.76 6.19 24.00
CA VAL A 483 -11.44 5.52 23.98
C VAL A 483 -11.26 4.73 25.26
N LYS A 484 -10.97 3.44 25.12
CA LYS A 484 -10.69 2.53 26.23
C LYS A 484 -9.25 2.01 26.13
N LEU A 485 -8.49 2.25 27.17
CA LEU A 485 -7.09 1.83 27.32
C LEU A 485 -6.99 0.87 28.51
N GLU A 486 -6.71 -0.42 28.25
CA GLU A 486 -6.63 -1.47 29.26
C GLU A 486 -5.25 -2.12 29.29
N ASN A 487 -4.71 -2.30 30.48
CA ASN A 487 -3.38 -2.89 30.68
C ASN A 487 -2.31 -2.22 29.81
N ILE A 488 -2.22 -0.90 29.93
CA ILE A 488 -1.28 -0.07 29.18
C ILE A 488 -0.04 0.19 30.04
N LYS A 489 1.12 -0.11 29.49
CA LYS A 489 2.44 0.14 30.08
C LYS A 489 3.26 1.01 29.12
N VAL A 490 3.55 2.23 29.53
CA VAL A 490 4.34 3.17 28.74
C VAL A 490 5.48 3.71 29.59
N SER A 491 6.72 3.47 29.17
CA SER A 491 7.89 4.12 29.71
C SER A 491 8.22 5.34 28.85
N ALA A 492 7.85 6.53 29.32
CA ALA A 492 8.07 7.78 28.61
C ALA A 492 8.95 8.75 29.43
N LYS A 493 9.73 9.61 28.72
CA LYS A 493 10.51 10.68 29.36
C LYS A 493 9.64 11.80 29.90
N ASN A 494 8.54 12.10 29.20
CA ASN A 494 7.50 13.03 29.58
C ASN A 494 6.31 12.25 30.13
N HIS A 495 5.15 12.90 30.28
CA HIS A 495 3.96 12.26 30.84
C HIS A 495 3.53 11.04 30.03
N THR A 496 3.02 10.02 30.71
CA THR A 496 2.55 8.79 30.08
C THR A 496 1.20 8.94 29.39
N PHE A 497 0.40 9.94 29.81
CA PHE A 497 -0.92 10.20 29.22
C PHE A 497 -1.30 11.68 29.31
N ASP A 498 -1.72 12.25 28.18
CA ASP A 498 -2.30 13.60 28.07
C ASP A 498 -3.60 13.53 27.25
N ALA A 499 -4.67 14.13 27.74
CA ALA A 499 -5.95 14.17 27.04
C ALA A 499 -6.66 15.51 27.15
N LYS A 500 -7.34 15.94 26.08
CA LYS A 500 -8.16 17.14 26.04
C LYS A 500 -9.34 17.00 25.08
N ASN A 501 -10.39 17.83 25.26
CA ASN A 501 -11.56 17.90 24.37
C ASN A 501 -12.21 16.53 24.10
N SER A 502 -12.20 15.61 25.05
CA SER A 502 -12.58 14.23 24.85
C SER A 502 -13.67 13.78 25.82
N LYS A 503 -14.38 12.70 25.48
CA LYS A 503 -15.44 12.13 26.31
C LYS A 503 -15.28 10.61 26.41
N ASN A 504 -15.89 10.06 27.49
CA ASN A 504 -15.97 8.61 27.69
C ASN A 504 -14.62 7.92 27.54
N VAL A 505 -13.58 8.50 28.13
CA VAL A 505 -12.22 7.96 28.13
C VAL A 505 -12.03 7.06 29.35
N ILE A 506 -11.57 5.83 29.14
CA ILE A 506 -11.22 4.88 30.19
C ILE A 506 -9.73 4.59 30.08
N VAL A 507 -9.00 4.76 31.19
CA VAL A 507 -7.57 4.48 31.26
C VAL A 507 -7.31 3.61 32.50
N ASN A 508 -6.90 2.35 32.29
CA ASN A 508 -6.61 1.40 33.36
C ASN A 508 -7.66 1.44 34.48
N ASP A 509 -8.92 1.17 34.11
CA ASP A 509 -10.11 1.12 34.99
C ASP A 509 -10.64 2.48 35.52
N LYS A 510 -9.97 3.58 35.22
CA LYS A 510 -10.43 4.91 35.62
C LYS A 510 -11.20 5.59 34.49
N THR A 511 -12.45 5.99 34.78
CA THR A 511 -13.36 6.58 33.78
C THR A 511 -13.40 8.09 33.86
N TYR A 512 -13.23 8.76 32.72
CA TYR A 512 -13.36 10.19 32.54
C TYR A 512 -14.52 10.48 31.58
N LYS A 513 -15.69 10.86 32.14
CA LYS A 513 -16.89 11.14 31.32
C LYS A 513 -16.71 12.31 30.35
N LYS A 514 -15.99 13.34 30.79
CA LYS A 514 -15.72 14.55 30.00
C LYS A 514 -14.36 15.13 30.39
N ILE A 515 -13.55 15.40 29.39
CA ILE A 515 -12.27 16.11 29.49
C ILE A 515 -12.40 17.36 28.63
N ASP A 516 -12.27 18.53 29.23
CA ASP A 516 -12.42 19.82 28.54
C ASP A 516 -11.12 20.25 27.79
N GLU A 517 -11.06 21.51 27.42
CA GLU A 517 -9.90 22.09 26.69
C GLU A 517 -8.65 22.24 27.58
N LYS A 518 -8.84 22.33 28.91
CA LYS A 518 -7.73 22.39 29.88
C LYS A 518 -6.99 21.06 29.92
N GLY A 519 -7.73 19.98 29.70
CA GLY A 519 -7.18 18.62 29.62
C GLY A 519 -6.87 18.01 30.99
N ILE A 520 -6.32 16.81 30.91
CA ILE A 520 -5.75 16.08 32.07
C ILE A 520 -4.41 15.49 31.66
N THR A 521 -3.51 15.38 32.61
CA THR A 521 -2.21 14.72 32.49
C THR A 521 -2.10 13.66 33.56
N LEU A 522 -1.64 12.47 33.21
CA LEU A 522 -1.47 11.34 34.11
C LEU A 522 -0.10 10.70 33.91
N ASP A 523 0.44 10.11 34.98
CA ASP A 523 1.60 9.24 34.96
C ASP A 523 1.22 7.90 35.58
N PHE A 524 1.40 6.79 34.85
CA PHE A 524 1.07 5.42 35.29
C PHE A 524 2.04 4.36 34.73
#